data_d9a674832867b8c1915bf4acd940f079
#
_entry.id   d9a674832867b8c1915bf4acd940f079
#
_cell.length_a   1.000
_cell.length_b   1.000
_cell.length_c   1.000
_cell.angle_alpha   90.00
_cell.angle_beta   90.00
_cell.angle_gamma   90.00
#
_symmetry.space_group_name_H-M   'P 1'
#
loop_
_entity.id
_entity.type
_entity.pdbx_description
1 polymer ?
#
loop_
_entity_poly.entity_id
_entity_poly.type
_entity_poly.pdbx_seq_one_letter_code
_entity_poly.pdbx_strand_id
1 'polypeptide(L)'
;IGYDSNPAIQQLTDDLVEIAALGQGKGEFMLSVMSKKVMKKQKGDLVIDGKNIELKTSDGGAGRFYDQEVRPNTNWPTLSENYLNTYKEEIDATGLKVPGTGMKIDMISKVAEVMPSEKVEQHKKDLNDIFKAIFPTQDVGSAVEAALAGNVGEAKQRFARLSLDNYLSIKDDDAVLMIDLNTKPISLAIFASAADLYGAGLRLHAGTIYPIATDAR
;
A
#
# COMPACT_ATOMS: atom_id res chain seq x y z
N ILE A 1 11.21 -28.30 -2.66
CA ILE A 1 12.01 -28.60 -1.45
C ILE A 1 11.29 -27.90 -0.34
N GLY A 2 10.67 -28.66 0.57
CA GLY A 2 9.91 -28.11 1.67
C GLY A 2 10.84 -27.42 2.66
N TYR A 3 10.79 -26.09 2.67
CA TYR A 3 11.47 -25.27 3.67
C TYR A 3 11.13 -25.74 5.10
N ASP A 4 9.84 -26.04 5.33
CA ASP A 4 9.30 -26.44 6.64
C ASP A 4 9.78 -27.81 7.14
N SER A 5 10.33 -28.63 6.25
CA SER A 5 10.71 -30.02 6.56
C SER A 5 12.23 -30.25 6.64
N ASN A 6 13.04 -29.20 6.39
CA ASN A 6 14.50 -29.37 6.36
C ASN A 6 15.22 -28.43 7.33
N PRO A 7 15.65 -28.89 8.51
CA PRO A 7 16.31 -28.05 9.51
C PRO A 7 17.58 -27.36 9.01
N ALA A 8 18.32 -27.98 8.07
CA ALA A 8 19.54 -27.38 7.53
C ALA A 8 19.20 -26.17 6.61
N ILE A 9 18.08 -26.21 5.88
CA ILE A 9 17.62 -25.08 5.07
C ILE A 9 17.11 -23.96 5.98
N GLN A 10 16.40 -24.30 7.05
CA GLN A 10 15.94 -23.31 8.04
C GLN A 10 17.13 -22.60 8.68
N GLN A 11 18.13 -23.34 9.14
CA GLN A 11 19.33 -22.75 9.73
C GLN A 11 20.08 -21.86 8.73
N LEU A 12 20.28 -22.34 7.49
CA LEU A 12 20.90 -21.52 6.43
C LEU A 12 20.14 -20.23 6.20
N THR A 13 18.82 -20.27 6.21
CA THR A 13 17.97 -19.10 6.02
C THR A 13 18.12 -18.10 7.16
N ASP A 14 18.11 -18.59 8.40
CA ASP A 14 18.32 -17.77 9.60
C ASP A 14 19.71 -17.10 9.57
N ASP A 15 20.74 -17.85 9.20
CA ASP A 15 22.11 -17.34 9.07
C ASP A 15 22.22 -16.26 7.98
N LEU A 16 21.56 -16.46 6.82
CA LEU A 16 21.58 -15.50 5.72
C LEU A 16 20.86 -14.19 6.05
N VAL A 17 19.81 -14.24 6.87
CA VAL A 17 19.08 -13.05 7.33
C VAL A 17 19.93 -12.18 8.26
N GLU A 18 20.85 -12.79 9.02
CA GLU A 18 21.77 -12.05 9.90
C GLU A 18 22.92 -11.38 9.13
N ILE A 19 23.19 -11.76 7.88
CA ILE A 19 24.24 -11.16 7.07
C ILE A 19 23.80 -9.79 6.57
N ALA A 20 24.54 -8.76 6.91
CA ALA A 20 24.35 -7.42 6.37
C ALA A 20 24.87 -7.33 4.93
N ALA A 21 23.95 -7.37 3.96
CA ALA A 21 24.29 -7.21 2.56
C ALA A 21 24.35 -5.71 2.21
N LEU A 22 25.50 -5.20 1.80
CA LEU A 22 25.67 -3.81 1.39
C LEU A 22 24.85 -3.51 0.12
N GLY A 23 23.87 -2.63 0.24
CA GLY A 23 23.07 -2.15 -0.89
C GLY A 23 22.00 -3.12 -1.41
N GLN A 24 21.67 -4.15 -0.64
CA GLN A 24 20.57 -5.09 -0.94
C GLN A 24 19.69 -5.29 0.30
N GLY A 25 18.39 -5.51 0.11
CA GLY A 25 17.53 -5.98 1.18
C GLY A 25 17.91 -7.41 1.62
N LYS A 26 17.74 -7.71 2.89
CA LYS A 26 18.07 -9.05 3.46
C LYS A 26 17.37 -10.18 2.70
N GLY A 27 16.10 -10.00 2.36
CA GLY A 27 15.34 -11.00 1.62
C GLY A 27 15.84 -11.22 0.20
N GLU A 28 16.22 -10.16 -0.53
CA GLU A 28 16.79 -10.27 -1.88
C GLU A 28 18.09 -11.07 -1.85
N PHE A 29 18.98 -10.75 -0.90
CA PHE A 29 20.24 -11.47 -0.72
C PHE A 29 19.99 -12.95 -0.42
N MET A 30 19.16 -13.23 0.57
CA MET A 30 18.80 -14.60 0.96
C MET A 30 18.29 -15.42 -0.23
N LEU A 31 17.31 -14.91 -0.97
CA LEU A 31 16.72 -15.62 -2.10
C LEU A 31 17.71 -15.85 -3.24
N SER A 32 18.57 -14.88 -3.55
CA SER A 32 19.57 -15.00 -4.59
C SER A 32 20.66 -16.04 -4.27
N VAL A 33 20.97 -16.22 -3.00
CA VAL A 33 21.89 -17.30 -2.54
C VAL A 33 21.22 -18.67 -2.57
N MET A 34 19.94 -18.75 -2.20
CA MET A 34 19.22 -20.02 -2.09
C MET A 34 18.80 -20.61 -3.44
N SER A 35 18.70 -19.81 -4.50
CA SER A 35 18.21 -20.29 -5.78
C SER A 35 18.87 -19.65 -6.98
N LYS A 36 19.42 -20.47 -7.89
CA LYS A 36 19.95 -20.03 -9.18
C LYS A 36 18.88 -19.49 -10.14
N LYS A 37 17.59 -19.71 -9.88
CA LYS A 37 16.46 -19.22 -10.66
C LYS A 37 16.06 -17.78 -10.27
N VAL A 38 16.56 -17.30 -9.14
CA VAL A 38 16.33 -15.94 -8.67
C VAL A 38 17.43 -15.06 -9.22
N MET A 39 17.06 -14.12 -10.06
CA MET A 39 17.96 -13.13 -10.63
C MET A 39 17.58 -11.75 -10.15
N LYS A 40 18.58 -10.90 -9.91
CA LYS A 40 18.34 -9.49 -9.60
C LYS A 40 17.92 -8.76 -10.86
N LYS A 41 16.84 -7.98 -10.77
CA LYS A 41 16.41 -7.08 -11.84
C LYS A 41 17.32 -5.85 -11.91
N GLN A 42 17.56 -5.29 -13.10
CA GLN A 42 18.30 -4.03 -13.24
C GLN A 42 17.54 -2.83 -12.63
N LYS A 43 16.19 -2.89 -12.67
CA LYS A 43 15.28 -1.99 -11.97
C LYS A 43 14.21 -2.83 -11.30
N GLY A 44 14.04 -2.72 -9.99
CA GLY A 44 13.15 -3.54 -9.19
C GLY A 44 13.91 -4.64 -8.47
N ASP A 45 13.19 -5.55 -7.80
CA ASP A 45 13.82 -6.46 -6.85
C ASP A 45 14.32 -7.75 -7.52
N LEU A 46 13.44 -8.59 -8.03
CA LEU A 46 13.81 -9.94 -8.50
C LEU A 46 13.12 -10.31 -9.82
N VAL A 47 13.76 -11.25 -10.54
CA VAL A 47 13.12 -12.02 -11.62
C VAL A 47 13.14 -13.49 -11.23
N ILE A 48 11.97 -14.12 -11.18
CA ILE A 48 11.82 -15.55 -10.85
C ILE A 48 11.04 -16.24 -11.96
N ASP A 49 11.66 -17.20 -12.63
CA ASP A 49 11.08 -17.92 -13.80
C ASP A 49 10.50 -16.96 -14.86
N GLY A 50 11.21 -15.84 -15.13
CA GLY A 50 10.84 -14.86 -16.14
C GLY A 50 9.79 -13.82 -15.70
N LYS A 51 9.29 -13.89 -14.46
CA LYS A 51 8.35 -12.95 -13.87
C LYS A 51 9.05 -11.90 -13.03
N ASN A 52 8.63 -10.65 -13.15
CA ASN A 52 9.07 -9.56 -12.29
C ASN A 52 8.38 -9.66 -10.93
N ILE A 53 9.16 -9.76 -9.88
CA ILE A 53 8.65 -9.94 -8.52
C ILE A 53 9.14 -8.80 -7.65
N GLU A 54 8.21 -8.04 -7.09
CA GLU A 54 8.50 -7.07 -6.03
C GLU A 54 8.70 -7.83 -4.72
N LEU A 55 9.77 -7.54 -4.00
CA LEU A 55 10.04 -8.16 -2.71
C LEU A 55 9.73 -7.20 -1.57
N LYS A 56 8.94 -7.66 -0.63
CA LYS A 56 8.69 -6.97 0.64
C LYS A 56 9.13 -7.84 1.81
N THR A 57 9.95 -7.28 2.68
CA THR A 57 10.36 -7.96 3.91
C THR A 57 9.77 -7.25 5.12
N SER A 58 9.28 -8.01 6.07
CA SER A 58 8.82 -7.49 7.36
C SER A 58 9.84 -7.81 8.44
N ASP A 59 10.87 -6.99 8.57
CA ASP A 59 11.84 -7.05 9.67
C ASP A 59 11.51 -6.06 10.81
N GLY A 60 10.27 -5.66 10.93
CA GLY A 60 9.78 -4.71 11.94
C GLY A 60 8.42 -4.11 11.61
N GLY A 61 7.74 -4.63 10.61
CA GLY A 61 6.44 -4.11 10.20
C GLY A 61 5.87 -4.77 8.96
N ALA A 62 4.79 -4.23 8.50
CA ALA A 62 4.09 -4.65 7.30
C ALA A 62 4.82 -4.24 6.01
N GLY A 63 4.68 -5.00 4.97
CA GLY A 63 5.09 -4.58 3.63
C GLY A 63 4.30 -3.32 3.22
N ARG A 64 5.00 -2.25 2.85
CA ARG A 64 4.39 -1.00 2.41
C ARG A 64 4.30 -0.92 0.91
N PHE A 65 3.13 -0.53 0.42
CA PHE A 65 2.85 -0.26 -0.98
C PHE A 65 2.67 1.25 -1.18
N TYR A 66 3.79 1.96 -1.13
CA TYR A 66 3.86 3.38 -1.35
C TYR A 66 5.22 3.72 -1.94
N ASP A 67 5.21 4.36 -3.11
CA ASP A 67 6.43 4.84 -3.73
C ASP A 67 6.19 6.22 -4.33
N GLN A 68 6.99 7.20 -3.94
CA GLN A 68 6.92 8.55 -4.51
C GLN A 68 7.35 8.58 -5.98
N GLU A 69 8.27 7.70 -6.38
CA GLU A 69 8.74 7.61 -7.76
C GLU A 69 7.67 7.11 -8.73
N VAL A 70 6.69 6.38 -8.21
CA VAL A 70 5.54 5.84 -8.94
C VAL A 70 4.56 6.94 -9.38
N ARG A 71 4.80 8.21 -8.99
CA ARG A 71 3.85 9.32 -9.20
C ARG A 71 4.52 10.59 -9.69
N PRO A 72 5.19 10.55 -10.84
CA PRO A 72 5.92 11.71 -11.33
C PRO A 72 5.06 12.96 -11.53
N ASN A 73 3.73 12.79 -11.67
CA ASN A 73 2.78 13.88 -11.94
C ASN A 73 1.77 14.13 -10.80
N THR A 74 1.89 13.43 -9.67
CA THR A 74 0.90 13.56 -8.59
C THR A 74 1.50 14.30 -7.41
N ASN A 75 1.04 15.53 -7.20
CA ASN A 75 1.43 16.32 -6.05
C ASN A 75 0.37 16.18 -4.95
N TRP A 76 0.41 15.08 -4.20
CA TRP A 76 -0.50 14.86 -3.07
C TRP A 76 -0.53 16.01 -2.06
N PRO A 77 0.61 16.59 -1.62
CA PRO A 77 0.59 17.74 -0.73
C PRO A 77 -0.27 18.89 -1.26
N THR A 78 -0.09 19.25 -2.53
CA THR A 78 -0.88 20.33 -3.15
C THR A 78 -2.37 19.99 -3.26
N LEU A 79 -2.72 18.76 -3.68
CA LEU A 79 -4.11 18.32 -3.77
C LEU A 79 -4.79 18.33 -2.40
N SER A 80 -4.09 17.84 -1.40
CA SER A 80 -4.56 17.82 -0.01
C SER A 80 -4.71 19.25 0.55
N GLU A 81 -3.75 20.12 0.32
CA GLU A 81 -3.81 21.53 0.75
C GLU A 81 -4.96 22.27 0.08
N ASN A 82 -5.16 22.09 -1.21
CA ASN A 82 -6.29 22.68 -1.92
C ASN A 82 -7.63 22.25 -1.34
N TYR A 83 -7.79 20.96 -1.04
CA TYR A 83 -8.99 20.46 -0.38
C TYR A 83 -9.18 21.09 1.00
N LEU A 84 -8.14 21.12 1.82
CA LEU A 84 -8.20 21.71 3.17
C LEU A 84 -8.56 23.21 3.15
N ASN A 85 -8.09 23.94 2.16
CA ASN A 85 -8.39 25.35 1.98
C ASN A 85 -9.83 25.56 1.46
N THR A 86 -10.27 24.74 0.51
CA THR A 86 -11.61 24.84 -0.09
C THR A 86 -12.71 24.55 0.92
N TYR A 87 -12.50 23.55 1.79
CA TYR A 87 -13.49 23.10 2.78
C TYR A 87 -13.13 23.50 4.21
N LYS A 88 -12.39 24.60 4.36
CA LYS A 88 -11.90 25.04 5.67
C LYS A 88 -13.01 25.27 6.69
N GLU A 89 -14.11 25.91 6.27
CA GLU A 89 -15.25 26.20 7.14
C GLU A 89 -15.91 24.92 7.64
N GLU A 90 -16.13 23.95 6.76
CA GLU A 90 -16.70 22.66 7.09
C GLU A 90 -15.75 21.83 7.97
N ILE A 91 -14.45 21.88 7.71
CA ILE A 91 -13.44 21.23 8.54
C ILE A 91 -13.42 21.84 9.95
N ASP A 92 -13.41 23.15 10.06
CA ASP A 92 -13.44 23.85 11.34
C ASP A 92 -14.73 23.50 12.12
N ALA A 93 -15.87 23.36 11.42
CA ALA A 93 -17.13 22.95 12.02
C ALA A 93 -17.12 21.52 12.60
N THR A 94 -16.26 20.63 12.09
CA THR A 94 -16.10 19.28 12.66
C THR A 94 -15.36 19.26 13.99
N GLY A 95 -14.63 20.33 14.33
CA GLY A 95 -13.73 20.38 15.49
C GLY A 95 -12.48 19.51 15.38
N LEU A 96 -12.23 18.90 14.22
CA LEU A 96 -11.05 18.06 14.00
C LEU A 96 -9.79 18.91 13.83
N LYS A 97 -8.70 18.48 14.44
CA LYS A 97 -7.38 19.03 14.10
C LYS A 97 -6.96 18.52 12.73
N VAL A 98 -6.62 19.45 11.84
CA VAL A 98 -6.02 19.11 10.55
C VAL A 98 -4.67 18.43 10.82
N PRO A 99 -4.47 17.18 10.37
CA PRO A 99 -3.19 16.53 10.55
C PRO A 99 -2.12 17.20 9.69
N GLY A 100 -0.89 17.32 10.18
CA GLY A 100 0.25 17.82 9.40
C GLY A 100 0.59 17.01 8.15
N THR A 101 -0.05 15.87 7.98
CA THR A 101 0.09 14.94 6.84
C THR A 101 -1.01 15.09 5.79
N GLY A 102 -1.93 16.06 6.00
CA GLY A 102 -3.00 16.35 5.06
C GLY A 102 -4.31 15.59 5.31
N MET A 103 -5.10 15.49 4.27
CA MET A 103 -6.44 14.92 4.29
C MET A 103 -6.45 13.43 4.66
N LYS A 104 -7.37 13.03 5.55
CA LYS A 104 -7.59 11.63 5.96
C LYS A 104 -9.01 11.17 5.64
N ILE A 105 -9.22 9.86 5.51
CA ILE A 105 -10.54 9.27 5.23
C ILE A 105 -11.53 9.62 6.36
N ASP A 106 -11.10 9.54 7.61
CA ASP A 106 -11.95 9.90 8.77
C ASP A 106 -12.39 11.37 8.72
N MET A 107 -11.52 12.27 8.25
CA MET A 107 -11.84 13.67 8.04
C MET A 107 -12.86 13.85 6.93
N ILE A 108 -12.71 13.17 5.80
CA ILE A 108 -13.66 13.23 4.68
C ILE A 108 -15.07 12.88 5.17
N SER A 109 -15.20 11.80 5.95
CA SER A 109 -16.49 11.38 6.50
C SER A 109 -17.08 12.43 7.44
N LYS A 110 -16.26 13.02 8.31
CA LYS A 110 -16.73 14.06 9.24
C LYS A 110 -17.11 15.37 8.54
N VAL A 111 -16.37 15.75 7.53
CA VAL A 111 -16.72 16.91 6.69
C VAL A 111 -18.04 16.66 5.96
N ALA A 112 -18.28 15.47 5.45
CA ALA A 112 -19.53 15.11 4.80
C ALA A 112 -20.75 15.22 5.75
N GLU A 113 -20.60 14.91 7.05
CA GLU A 113 -21.67 15.01 8.05
C GLU A 113 -22.16 16.45 8.26
N VAL A 114 -21.28 17.44 8.06
CA VAL A 114 -21.60 18.88 8.27
C VAL A 114 -21.73 19.67 6.96
N MET A 115 -21.62 18.99 5.83
CA MET A 115 -21.63 19.62 4.51
C MET A 115 -23.00 20.24 4.21
N PRO A 116 -23.07 21.53 3.86
CA PRO A 116 -24.29 22.14 3.36
C PRO A 116 -24.83 21.43 2.12
N SER A 117 -26.14 21.28 2.04
CA SER A 117 -26.80 20.51 0.97
C SER A 117 -26.43 20.98 -0.44
N GLU A 118 -26.26 22.28 -0.62
CA GLU A 118 -25.88 22.90 -1.90
C GLU A 118 -24.42 22.61 -2.30
N LYS A 119 -23.57 22.19 -1.37
CA LYS A 119 -22.15 21.88 -1.62
C LYS A 119 -21.88 20.37 -1.78
N VAL A 120 -22.82 19.49 -1.46
CA VAL A 120 -22.61 18.03 -1.43
C VAL A 120 -22.12 17.49 -2.77
N GLU A 121 -22.75 17.84 -3.87
CA GLU A 121 -22.37 17.35 -5.20
C GLU A 121 -21.00 17.87 -5.63
N GLN A 122 -20.67 19.12 -5.32
CA GLN A 122 -19.36 19.67 -5.60
C GLN A 122 -18.28 18.97 -4.77
N HIS A 123 -18.54 18.75 -3.48
CA HIS A 123 -17.62 18.02 -2.59
C HIS A 123 -17.34 16.59 -3.09
N LYS A 124 -18.39 15.86 -3.49
CA LYS A 124 -18.24 14.54 -4.09
C LYS A 124 -17.39 14.59 -5.37
N LYS A 125 -17.65 15.56 -6.24
CA LYS A 125 -16.89 15.74 -7.48
C LYS A 125 -15.42 16.02 -7.20
N ASP A 126 -15.11 16.96 -6.32
CA ASP A 126 -13.73 17.36 -5.98
C ASP A 126 -12.94 16.18 -5.39
N LEU A 127 -13.56 15.38 -4.52
CA LEU A 127 -12.92 14.16 -3.99
C LEU A 127 -12.64 13.12 -5.10
N ASN A 128 -13.59 12.90 -6.00
CA ASN A 128 -13.36 12.01 -7.13
C ASN A 128 -12.22 12.51 -8.02
N ASP A 129 -12.16 13.81 -8.32
CA ASP A 129 -11.11 14.42 -9.14
C ASP A 129 -9.72 14.27 -8.46
N ILE A 130 -9.65 14.51 -7.14
CA ILE A 130 -8.43 14.33 -6.35
C ILE A 130 -7.95 12.88 -6.39
N PHE A 131 -8.83 11.93 -6.07
CA PHE A 131 -8.42 10.53 -6.01
C PHE A 131 -8.19 9.93 -7.40
N LYS A 132 -8.88 10.40 -8.43
CA LYS A 132 -8.61 10.01 -9.81
C LYS A 132 -7.25 10.50 -10.32
N ALA A 133 -6.79 11.66 -9.84
CA ALA A 133 -5.44 12.12 -10.13
C ALA A 133 -4.36 11.21 -9.50
N ILE A 134 -4.68 10.53 -8.38
CA ILE A 134 -3.78 9.60 -7.69
C ILE A 134 -3.87 8.19 -8.27
N PHE A 135 -5.07 7.74 -8.63
CA PHE A 135 -5.39 6.41 -9.13
C PHE A 135 -6.00 6.49 -10.54
N PRO A 136 -5.26 6.94 -11.56
CA PRO A 136 -5.82 7.34 -12.86
C PRO A 136 -6.49 6.18 -13.62
N THR A 137 -6.06 4.95 -13.39
CA THR A 137 -6.56 3.75 -14.08
C THR A 137 -7.64 3.01 -13.29
N GLN A 138 -8.01 3.50 -12.09
CA GLN A 138 -8.85 2.80 -11.15
C GLN A 138 -10.22 3.49 -11.00
N ASP A 139 -11.25 2.73 -10.66
CA ASP A 139 -12.53 3.28 -10.23
C ASP A 139 -12.48 3.70 -8.76
N VAL A 140 -12.35 4.98 -8.51
CA VAL A 140 -12.30 5.56 -7.16
C VAL A 140 -13.69 5.86 -6.58
N GLY A 141 -14.71 5.90 -7.43
CA GLY A 141 -16.05 6.37 -7.03
C GLY A 141 -16.61 5.63 -5.83
N SER A 142 -16.51 4.30 -5.83
CA SER A 142 -17.02 3.49 -4.74
C SER A 142 -16.30 3.70 -3.40
N ALA A 143 -15.00 4.06 -3.42
CA ALA A 143 -14.25 4.36 -2.20
C ALA A 143 -14.63 5.74 -1.65
N VAL A 144 -14.81 6.72 -2.53
CA VAL A 144 -15.29 8.07 -2.19
C VAL A 144 -16.70 8.01 -1.62
N GLU A 145 -17.62 7.28 -2.27
CA GLU A 145 -18.99 7.10 -1.78
C GLU A 145 -19.05 6.47 -0.39
N ALA A 146 -18.24 5.45 -0.13
CA ALA A 146 -18.17 4.84 1.20
C ALA A 146 -17.67 5.84 2.25
N ALA A 147 -16.68 6.69 1.91
CA ALA A 147 -16.19 7.73 2.81
C ALA A 147 -17.26 8.79 3.11
N LEU A 148 -17.96 9.27 2.06
CA LEU A 148 -19.02 10.26 2.19
C LEU A 148 -20.24 9.74 2.99
N ALA A 149 -20.53 8.44 2.87
CA ALA A 149 -21.60 7.78 3.63
C ALA A 149 -21.25 7.49 5.10
N GLY A 150 -20.05 7.87 5.57
CA GLY A 150 -19.61 7.58 6.93
C GLY A 150 -19.12 6.14 7.15
N ASN A 151 -19.06 5.32 6.10
CA ASN A 151 -18.59 3.92 6.15
C ASN A 151 -17.05 3.87 6.14
N VAL A 152 -16.42 4.48 7.14
CA VAL A 152 -14.97 4.69 7.23
C VAL A 152 -14.18 3.39 7.08
N GLY A 153 -14.62 2.31 7.71
CA GLY A 153 -13.96 1.01 7.62
C GLY A 153 -13.93 0.46 6.19
N GLU A 154 -15.05 0.54 5.50
CA GLU A 154 -15.18 0.12 4.12
C GLU A 154 -14.38 1.02 3.17
N ALA A 155 -14.44 2.34 3.35
CA ALA A 155 -13.66 3.29 2.59
C ALA A 155 -12.16 3.00 2.71
N LYS A 156 -11.65 2.78 3.93
CA LYS A 156 -10.26 2.41 4.17
C LYS A 156 -9.85 1.13 3.43
N GLN A 157 -10.69 0.11 3.44
CA GLN A 157 -10.44 -1.14 2.72
C GLN A 157 -10.42 -0.94 1.20
N ARG A 158 -11.34 -0.15 0.66
CA ARG A 158 -11.38 0.17 -0.77
C ARG A 158 -10.16 0.97 -1.21
N PHE A 159 -9.77 2.01 -0.47
CA PHE A 159 -8.55 2.78 -0.74
C PHE A 159 -7.28 1.94 -0.60
N ALA A 160 -7.22 1.01 0.35
CA ALA A 160 -6.09 0.09 0.48
C ALA A 160 -5.94 -0.81 -0.75
N ARG A 161 -7.05 -1.32 -1.30
CA ARG A 161 -7.03 -2.09 -2.55
C ARG A 161 -6.55 -1.25 -3.73
N LEU A 162 -7.12 -0.04 -3.90
CA LEU A 162 -6.70 0.88 -4.95
C LEU A 162 -5.19 1.17 -4.87
N SER A 163 -4.64 1.35 -3.67
CA SER A 163 -3.21 1.60 -3.46
C SER A 163 -2.36 0.41 -3.89
N LEU A 164 -2.75 -0.82 -3.54
CA LEU A 164 -2.02 -2.03 -3.94
C LEU A 164 -2.08 -2.23 -5.45
N ASP A 165 -3.27 -2.17 -6.04
CA ASP A 165 -3.46 -2.42 -7.47
C ASP A 165 -2.75 -1.35 -8.31
N ASN A 166 -2.78 -0.08 -7.86
CA ASN A 166 -2.04 1.01 -8.50
C ASN A 166 -0.52 0.78 -8.40
N TYR A 167 -0.03 0.37 -7.23
CA TYR A 167 1.37 0.09 -7.02
C TYR A 167 1.88 -1.00 -7.99
N LEU A 168 1.20 -2.14 -8.06
CA LEU A 168 1.54 -3.25 -8.95
C LEU A 168 1.50 -2.82 -10.42
N SER A 169 0.46 -2.11 -10.82
CA SER A 169 0.30 -1.63 -12.21
C SER A 169 1.40 -0.68 -12.65
N ILE A 170 1.88 0.21 -11.78
CA ILE A 170 2.89 1.21 -12.14
C ILE A 170 4.31 0.63 -12.09
N LYS A 171 4.57 -0.31 -11.18
CA LYS A 171 5.87 -0.99 -11.08
C LYS A 171 6.09 -2.02 -12.20
N ASP A 172 5.05 -2.39 -12.93
CA ASP A 172 5.09 -3.45 -13.93
C ASP A 172 5.62 -4.77 -13.35
N ASP A 173 5.16 -5.06 -12.13
CA ASP A 173 5.49 -6.30 -11.44
C ASP A 173 4.36 -7.32 -11.59
N ASP A 174 4.74 -8.56 -11.88
CA ASP A 174 3.80 -9.67 -12.04
C ASP A 174 3.23 -10.14 -10.69
N ALA A 175 3.99 -9.97 -9.61
CA ALA A 175 3.56 -10.33 -8.27
C ALA A 175 4.44 -9.68 -7.18
N VAL A 176 3.95 -9.75 -5.96
CA VAL A 176 4.72 -9.45 -4.73
C VAL A 176 5.06 -10.75 -4.03
N LEU A 177 6.31 -10.89 -3.62
CA LEU A 177 6.75 -11.89 -2.64
C LEU A 177 6.99 -11.19 -1.30
N MET A 178 6.17 -11.50 -0.32
CA MET A 178 6.32 -10.99 1.03
C MET A 178 7.00 -12.03 1.91
N ILE A 179 8.04 -11.60 2.62
CA ILE A 179 8.80 -12.44 3.55
C ILE A 179 8.66 -11.87 4.95
N ASP A 180 8.09 -12.65 5.86
CA ASP A 180 8.07 -12.30 7.27
C ASP A 180 9.28 -12.89 7.99
N LEU A 181 10.26 -12.01 8.27
CA LEU A 181 11.50 -12.38 8.96
C LEU A 181 11.32 -12.51 10.49
N ASN A 182 10.14 -12.18 11.03
CA ASN A 182 9.87 -12.26 12.46
C ASN A 182 9.29 -13.62 12.87
N THR A 183 8.87 -14.42 11.91
CA THR A 183 8.34 -15.77 12.17
C THR A 183 9.45 -16.84 12.10
N LYS A 184 9.30 -17.90 12.90
CA LYS A 184 10.19 -19.07 12.86
C LYS A 184 9.33 -20.33 12.74
N PRO A 185 9.38 -21.05 11.62
CA PRO A 185 10.12 -20.75 10.39
C PRO A 185 9.65 -19.46 9.71
N ILE A 186 10.51 -18.84 8.89
CA ILE A 186 10.19 -17.66 8.09
C ILE A 186 8.97 -17.95 7.21
N SER A 187 7.98 -17.07 7.23
CA SER A 187 6.81 -17.24 6.39
C SER A 187 6.95 -16.46 5.07
N LEU A 188 6.42 -17.07 4.02
CA LEU A 188 6.46 -16.54 2.66
C LEU A 188 5.03 -16.45 2.12
N ALA A 189 4.67 -15.35 1.51
CA ALA A 189 3.41 -15.18 0.80
C ALA A 189 3.66 -14.55 -0.57
N ILE A 190 3.05 -15.10 -1.61
CA ILE A 190 3.08 -14.53 -2.96
C ILE A 190 1.67 -14.16 -3.38
N PHE A 191 1.52 -12.97 -3.98
CA PHE A 191 0.24 -12.49 -4.46
C PHE A 191 0.42 -11.49 -5.61
N ALA A 192 -0.50 -11.52 -6.56
CA ALA A 192 -0.55 -10.62 -7.71
C ALA A 192 -1.72 -9.61 -7.64
N SER A 193 -2.58 -9.75 -6.62
CA SER A 193 -3.76 -8.93 -6.43
C SER A 193 -4.15 -8.86 -4.95
N ALA A 194 -5.04 -7.93 -4.61
CA ALA A 194 -5.62 -7.88 -3.27
C ALA A 194 -6.41 -9.17 -2.94
N ALA A 195 -7.01 -9.82 -3.92
CA ALA A 195 -7.73 -11.08 -3.72
C ALA A 195 -6.78 -12.22 -3.33
N ASP A 196 -5.65 -12.35 -4.03
CA ASP A 196 -4.63 -13.35 -3.72
C ASP A 196 -4.01 -13.10 -2.34
N LEU A 197 -3.76 -11.82 -2.01
CA LEU A 197 -3.25 -11.43 -0.70
C LEU A 197 -4.18 -11.90 0.42
N TYR A 198 -5.50 -11.68 0.28
CA TYR A 198 -6.48 -12.17 1.25
C TYR A 198 -6.55 -13.70 1.28
N GLY A 199 -6.42 -14.36 0.13
CA GLY A 199 -6.32 -15.81 0.02
C GLY A 199 -5.11 -16.39 0.75
N ALA A 200 -4.00 -15.66 0.78
CA ALA A 200 -2.80 -16.00 1.56
C ALA A 200 -2.93 -15.71 3.08
N GLY A 201 -4.10 -15.28 3.55
CA GLY A 201 -4.35 -14.98 4.96
C GLY A 201 -3.89 -13.60 5.43
N LEU A 202 -3.29 -12.82 4.54
CA LEU A 202 -2.87 -11.45 4.82
C LEU A 202 -4.05 -10.48 4.78
N ARG A 203 -3.85 -9.29 5.33
CA ARG A 203 -4.85 -8.20 5.30
C ARG A 203 -4.18 -6.90 4.89
N LEU A 204 -4.92 -6.09 4.14
CA LEU A 204 -4.53 -4.73 3.82
C LEU A 204 -4.98 -3.79 4.94
N HIS A 205 -4.08 -2.91 5.33
CA HIS A 205 -4.36 -1.83 6.25
C HIS A 205 -4.11 -0.51 5.54
N ALA A 206 -5.16 0.28 5.35
CA ALA A 206 -5.00 1.62 4.82
C ALA A 206 -4.03 2.41 5.71
N GLY A 207 -3.08 3.08 5.08
CA GLY A 207 -2.19 3.98 5.80
C GLY A 207 -3.01 4.99 6.60
N THR A 208 -2.66 5.16 7.87
CA THR A 208 -3.36 6.11 8.76
C THR A 208 -3.18 7.55 8.32
N ILE A 209 -2.20 7.80 7.48
CA ILE A 209 -1.71 9.13 7.13
C ILE A 209 -2.13 9.53 5.72
N TYR A 210 -2.02 8.60 4.77
CA TYR A 210 -2.35 8.85 3.38
C TYR A 210 -3.34 7.79 2.89
N PRO A 211 -4.47 8.18 2.29
CA PRO A 211 -5.34 7.23 1.60
C PRO A 211 -4.66 6.56 0.40
N ILE A 212 -3.43 6.94 0.11
CA ILE A 212 -2.61 6.51 -1.02
C ILE A 212 -1.53 5.49 -0.66
N ALA A 213 -1.40 5.14 0.61
CA ALA A 213 -0.46 4.12 1.08
C ALA A 213 -1.21 3.01 1.81
N THR A 214 -0.78 1.79 1.62
CA THR A 214 -1.31 0.63 2.33
C THR A 214 -0.20 -0.27 2.80
N ASP A 215 -0.46 -0.98 3.88
CA ASP A 215 0.42 -2.01 4.42
C ASP A 215 -0.27 -3.36 4.30
N ALA A 216 0.49 -4.42 4.03
CA ALA A 216 0.02 -5.81 4.13
C ALA A 216 0.59 -6.48 5.38
N ARG A 217 -0.25 -7.20 6.11
CA ARG A 217 0.11 -7.96 7.31
C ARG A 217 -0.59 -9.31 7.33
#